data_a4754b22cb5365d13a191bb89ec681ae
#
_entry.id   a4754b22cb5365d13a191bb89ec681ae
#
_cell.length_a   1.000
_cell.length_b   1.000
_cell.length_c   1.000
_cell.angle_alpha   90.00
_cell.angle_beta   90.00
_cell.angle_gamma   90.00
#
_symmetry.space_group_name_H-M   'P 1'
#
loop_
_entity.id
_entity.type
_entity.pdbx_description
1 polymer ?
#
loop_
_entity_poly.entity_id
_entity_poly.type
_entity_poly.pdbx_seq_one_letter_code
_entity_poly.pdbx_strand_id
1 'polypeptide(L)'
;MRKELNFDLFYHFLDVWLPQADRLAKGFEEAKPFPHIVLDDFLPRAGADFILEHFPSPTCRSFGQPDNKFQVRKLGQIQKNYFRGVPQTLRYLLHDFNSMAFVEFIERLTGIRGIIPDPHFHGGAFHQSLPGGHLGIHADFNVDRRRRLLRRVNVLIYFNKHWKSGYGGDLELWDTSLIQCEQRIEPIFNRCVIFETSSNSYHGHPVPIAENAPENRKSLALYYYAADQRAFDPGFAHSTIWKDE
;
A
#
# COMPACT_ATOMS: atom_id res chain seq x y z
N MET A 1 -15.33 -13.90 23.73
CA MET A 1 -14.23 -13.35 24.55
C MET A 1 -13.19 -12.80 23.59
N ARG A 2 -13.05 -11.45 23.49
CA ARG A 2 -11.92 -10.84 22.78
C ARG A 2 -10.68 -11.23 23.59
N LYS A 3 -9.72 -11.97 22.98
CA LYS A 3 -8.35 -11.91 23.47
C LYS A 3 -7.96 -10.44 23.38
N GLU A 4 -7.70 -9.79 24.49
CA GLU A 4 -7.17 -8.43 24.48
C GLU A 4 -5.87 -8.46 23.69
N LEU A 5 -5.82 -7.67 22.64
CA LEU A 5 -4.58 -7.47 21.91
C LEU A 5 -3.64 -6.71 22.86
N ASN A 6 -2.38 -7.12 22.91
CA ASN A 6 -1.35 -6.44 23.70
C ASN A 6 -0.76 -5.21 22.98
N PHE A 7 -1.48 -4.65 22.01
CA PHE A 7 -1.15 -3.45 21.25
C PHE A 7 -2.43 -2.73 20.82
N ASP A 8 -2.30 -1.44 20.55
CA ASP A 8 -3.36 -0.58 20.04
C ASP A 8 -2.78 0.31 18.93
N LEU A 9 -3.26 0.12 17.69
CA LEU A 9 -2.75 0.87 16.55
C LEU A 9 -3.20 2.34 16.58
N PHE A 10 -4.40 2.63 17.08
CA PHE A 10 -4.87 4.00 17.17
C PHE A 10 -3.94 4.84 18.04
N TYR A 11 -3.65 4.38 19.27
CA TYR A 11 -2.74 5.09 20.17
C TYR A 11 -1.29 5.07 19.67
N HIS A 12 -0.87 4.00 18.98
CA HIS A 12 0.45 3.99 18.34
C HIS A 12 0.59 5.10 17.29
N PHE A 13 -0.43 5.30 16.44
CA PHE A 13 -0.39 6.39 15.47
C PHE A 13 -0.47 7.75 16.14
N LEU A 14 -1.30 7.91 17.17
CA LEU A 14 -1.49 9.15 17.92
C LEU A 14 -0.22 9.57 18.69
N ASP A 15 0.43 8.62 19.36
CA ASP A 15 1.52 8.91 20.31
C ASP A 15 2.92 8.80 19.69
N VAL A 16 3.08 8.01 18.63
CA VAL A 16 4.39 7.75 18.00
C VAL A 16 4.53 8.50 16.68
N TRP A 17 3.59 8.32 15.75
CA TRP A 17 3.77 8.85 14.39
C TRP A 17 3.26 10.27 14.21
N LEU A 18 2.11 10.61 14.77
CA LEU A 18 1.53 11.95 14.62
C LEU A 18 2.45 13.06 15.15
N PRO A 19 3.13 12.92 16.30
CA PRO A 19 4.09 13.94 16.76
C PRO A 19 5.33 14.12 15.87
N GLN A 20 5.63 13.13 15.04
CA GLN A 20 6.79 13.16 14.13
C GLN A 20 6.45 13.69 12.73
N ALA A 21 5.16 13.78 12.39
CA ALA A 21 4.69 14.05 11.03
C ALA A 21 5.34 15.30 10.40
N ASP A 22 5.32 16.43 11.11
CA ASP A 22 5.86 17.69 10.60
C ASP A 22 7.39 17.63 10.38
N ARG A 23 8.11 16.90 11.23
CA ARG A 23 9.55 16.68 11.06
C ARG A 23 9.86 15.83 9.82
N LEU A 24 9.00 14.87 9.53
CA LEU A 24 9.14 13.96 8.38
C LEU A 24 8.67 14.59 7.07
N ALA A 25 7.77 15.58 7.13
CA ALA A 25 7.13 16.19 5.97
C ALA A 25 8.11 16.73 4.93
N LYS A 26 9.19 17.42 5.37
CA LYS A 26 10.20 17.95 4.45
C LYS A 26 10.91 16.83 3.68
N GLY A 27 11.30 15.76 4.35
CA GLY A 27 11.93 14.60 3.70
C GLY A 27 10.99 13.88 2.74
N PHE A 28 9.69 13.81 3.06
CA PHE A 28 8.66 13.30 2.18
C PHE A 28 8.53 14.13 0.89
N GLU A 29 8.39 15.45 1.03
CA GLU A 29 8.18 16.39 -0.09
C GLU A 29 9.36 16.45 -1.05
N GLU A 30 10.59 16.45 -0.52
CA GLU A 30 11.83 16.60 -1.31
C GLU A 30 12.31 15.28 -1.95
N ALA A 31 11.70 14.14 -1.58
CA ALA A 31 12.10 12.83 -2.08
C ALA A 31 11.88 12.67 -3.60
N LYS A 32 12.79 11.94 -4.25
CA LYS A 32 12.75 11.67 -5.68
C LYS A 32 12.48 10.17 -5.92
N PRO A 33 11.74 9.82 -6.99
CA PRO A 33 11.32 10.64 -8.16
C PRO A 33 10.03 11.46 -7.93
N PHE A 34 9.31 11.20 -6.88
CA PHE A 34 8.09 11.91 -6.43
C PHE A 34 8.02 11.85 -4.90
N PRO A 35 7.18 12.67 -4.24
CA PRO A 35 7.08 12.68 -2.79
C PRO A 35 6.82 11.28 -2.22
N HIS A 36 7.73 10.82 -1.36
CA HIS A 36 7.60 9.52 -0.68
C HIS A 36 8.46 9.46 0.59
N ILE A 37 8.18 8.47 1.43
CA ILE A 37 9.00 8.16 2.60
C ILE A 37 9.00 6.65 2.87
N VAL A 38 10.11 6.16 3.39
CA VAL A 38 10.26 4.78 3.87
C VAL A 38 10.44 4.82 5.37
N LEU A 39 9.61 4.08 6.10
CA LEU A 39 9.60 4.02 7.57
C LEU A 39 9.74 2.56 7.99
N ASP A 40 10.84 2.23 8.64
CA ASP A 40 11.06 0.91 9.23
C ASP A 40 10.43 0.82 10.63
N ASP A 41 10.12 -0.39 11.09
CA ASP A 41 9.47 -0.66 12.38
C ASP A 41 8.17 0.17 12.56
N PHE A 42 7.39 0.25 11.48
CA PHE A 42 6.25 1.16 11.38
C PHE A 42 5.12 0.84 12.37
N LEU A 43 4.79 -0.43 12.56
CA LEU A 43 3.79 -0.88 13.53
C LEU A 43 4.45 -1.34 14.83
N PRO A 44 3.72 -1.33 15.97
CA PRO A 44 4.18 -2.05 17.14
C PRO A 44 4.56 -3.48 16.74
N ARG A 45 5.69 -3.98 17.21
CA ARG A 45 6.18 -5.32 16.83
C ARG A 45 5.12 -6.40 17.01
N ALA A 46 4.40 -6.38 18.13
CA ALA A 46 3.30 -7.30 18.40
C ALA A 46 2.16 -7.20 17.38
N GLY A 47 1.86 -5.98 16.92
CA GLY A 47 0.86 -5.73 15.87
C GLY A 47 1.29 -6.28 14.51
N ALA A 48 2.52 -6.01 14.11
CA ALA A 48 3.08 -6.54 12.86
C ALA A 48 3.15 -8.08 12.85
N ASP A 49 3.59 -8.68 13.97
CA ASP A 49 3.63 -10.13 14.14
C ASP A 49 2.22 -10.74 14.09
N PHE A 50 1.24 -10.10 14.75
CA PHE A 50 -0.16 -10.53 14.72
C PHE A 50 -0.74 -10.50 13.30
N ILE A 51 -0.49 -9.41 12.54
CA ILE A 51 -0.96 -9.31 11.16
C ILE A 51 -0.33 -10.39 10.29
N LEU A 52 0.96 -10.66 10.43
CA LEU A 52 1.64 -11.71 9.68
C LEU A 52 1.11 -13.10 10.02
N GLU A 53 0.91 -13.42 11.32
CA GLU A 53 0.37 -14.70 11.77
C GLU A 53 -1.01 -14.99 11.20
N HIS A 54 -1.83 -13.93 11.08
CA HIS A 54 -3.22 -14.04 10.61
C HIS A 54 -3.36 -13.62 9.14
N PHE A 55 -2.25 -13.41 8.42
CA PHE A 55 -2.30 -12.97 7.03
C PHE A 55 -3.08 -13.99 6.17
N PRO A 56 -4.03 -13.53 5.33
CA PRO A 56 -4.87 -14.46 4.56
C PRO A 56 -4.03 -15.43 3.72
N SER A 57 -4.38 -16.71 3.76
CA SER A 57 -3.75 -17.73 2.91
C SER A 57 -3.88 -17.37 1.43
N PRO A 58 -2.93 -17.75 0.55
CA PRO A 58 -3.07 -17.57 -0.90
C PRO A 58 -4.35 -18.21 -1.49
N THR A 59 -4.88 -19.23 -0.82
CA THR A 59 -6.12 -19.91 -1.20
C THR A 59 -7.39 -19.29 -0.59
N CYS A 60 -7.24 -18.16 0.12
CA CYS A 60 -8.37 -17.47 0.74
C CYS A 60 -9.39 -17.02 -0.33
N ARG A 61 -10.68 -17.30 -0.11
CA ARG A 61 -11.77 -16.97 -1.04
C ARG A 61 -11.92 -15.48 -1.33
N SER A 62 -11.31 -14.62 -0.52
CA SER A 62 -11.33 -13.18 -0.73
C SER A 62 -10.29 -12.71 -1.73
N PHE A 63 -9.34 -13.54 -2.10
CA PHE A 63 -8.35 -13.21 -3.12
C PHE A 63 -8.85 -13.50 -4.53
N GLY A 64 -8.43 -12.66 -5.47
CA GLY A 64 -8.48 -12.88 -6.90
C GLY A 64 -7.11 -12.72 -7.50
N GLN A 65 -6.91 -13.34 -8.62
CA GLN A 65 -5.69 -13.27 -9.40
C GLN A 65 -6.04 -12.65 -10.76
N PRO A 66 -5.81 -11.33 -10.94
CA PRO A 66 -5.75 -10.79 -12.28
C PRO A 66 -4.46 -11.31 -12.92
N ASP A 67 -4.57 -12.30 -13.79
CA ASP A 67 -3.42 -12.87 -14.48
C ASP A 67 -3.35 -12.28 -15.89
N ASN A 68 -2.45 -11.34 -16.06
CA ASN A 68 -2.15 -10.70 -17.33
C ASN A 68 -0.64 -10.40 -17.40
N LYS A 69 -0.14 -9.94 -18.57
CA LYS A 69 1.30 -9.69 -18.77
C LYS A 69 1.95 -8.73 -17.77
N PHE A 70 1.15 -7.90 -17.08
CA PHE A 70 1.63 -6.92 -16.11
C PHE A 70 1.45 -7.36 -14.65
N GLN A 71 0.61 -8.36 -14.38
CA GLN A 71 0.27 -8.83 -13.03
C GLN A 71 0.32 -10.36 -13.00
N VAL A 72 1.53 -10.90 -12.92
CA VAL A 72 1.74 -12.35 -12.93
C VAL A 72 1.80 -12.88 -11.50
N ARG A 73 1.06 -13.96 -11.21
CA ARG A 73 1.01 -14.62 -9.89
C ARG A 73 0.81 -13.65 -8.72
N LYS A 74 0.15 -12.52 -8.96
CA LYS A 74 -0.21 -11.54 -7.94
C LYS A 74 -1.63 -11.76 -7.46
N LEU A 75 -1.80 -11.93 -6.17
CA LEU A 75 -3.09 -12.06 -5.51
C LEU A 75 -3.48 -10.72 -4.86
N GLY A 76 -4.68 -10.28 -5.10
CA GLY A 76 -5.25 -9.08 -4.48
C GLY A 76 -6.63 -9.34 -3.90
N GLN A 77 -7.02 -8.53 -2.92
CA GLN A 77 -8.33 -8.62 -2.30
C GLN A 77 -9.43 -8.30 -3.33
N ILE A 78 -10.42 -9.18 -3.45
CA ILE A 78 -11.59 -8.92 -4.29
C ILE A 78 -12.67 -8.23 -3.46
N GLN A 79 -12.99 -7.01 -3.81
CA GLN A 79 -14.00 -6.19 -3.11
C GLN A 79 -15.36 -6.88 -2.96
N LYS A 80 -15.86 -7.55 -4.01
CA LYS A 80 -17.17 -8.24 -3.96
C LYS A 80 -17.21 -9.41 -2.95
N ASN A 81 -16.08 -9.88 -2.47
CA ASN A 81 -16.00 -10.96 -1.49
C ASN A 81 -16.05 -10.47 -0.04
N TYR A 82 -16.11 -9.14 0.20
CA TYR A 82 -16.32 -8.53 1.51
C TYR A 82 -15.44 -9.13 2.62
N PHE A 83 -14.15 -9.34 2.34
CA PHE A 83 -13.18 -9.91 3.29
C PHE A 83 -13.58 -11.32 3.82
N ARG A 84 -14.36 -12.09 3.09
CA ARG A 84 -14.71 -13.46 3.48
C ARG A 84 -13.45 -14.31 3.62
N GLY A 85 -13.28 -14.93 4.79
CA GLY A 85 -12.09 -15.71 5.13
C GLY A 85 -10.96 -14.90 5.77
N VAL A 86 -11.08 -13.58 5.86
CA VAL A 86 -10.16 -12.75 6.67
C VAL A 86 -10.66 -12.75 8.12
N PRO A 87 -9.81 -13.05 9.12
CA PRO A 87 -10.19 -13.06 10.53
C PRO A 87 -10.81 -11.74 10.97
N GLN A 88 -11.82 -11.81 11.83
CA GLN A 88 -12.56 -10.62 12.29
C GLN A 88 -11.64 -9.59 12.95
N THR A 89 -10.70 -10.05 13.79
CA THR A 89 -9.75 -9.18 14.48
C THR A 89 -8.89 -8.41 13.48
N LEU A 90 -8.41 -9.11 12.43
CA LEU A 90 -7.61 -8.47 11.38
C LEU A 90 -8.42 -7.44 10.60
N ARG A 91 -9.72 -7.70 10.36
CA ARG A 91 -10.61 -6.69 9.74
C ARG A 91 -10.79 -5.46 10.63
N TYR A 92 -10.85 -5.63 11.95
CA TYR A 92 -10.93 -4.49 12.87
C TYR A 92 -9.66 -3.63 12.85
N LEU A 93 -8.47 -4.24 12.76
CA LEU A 93 -7.21 -3.50 12.64
C LEU A 93 -7.14 -2.64 11.36
N LEU A 94 -7.83 -3.05 10.28
CA LEU A 94 -7.90 -2.20 9.08
C LEU A 94 -8.63 -0.87 9.31
N HIS A 95 -9.55 -0.81 10.29
CA HIS A 95 -10.24 0.43 10.62
C HIS A 95 -9.36 1.44 11.35
N ASP A 96 -8.31 0.99 12.04
CA ASP A 96 -7.36 1.90 12.69
C ASP A 96 -6.59 2.73 11.65
N PHE A 97 -6.36 2.21 10.45
CA PHE A 97 -5.80 2.97 9.32
C PHE A 97 -6.79 3.97 8.70
N ASN A 98 -8.06 3.89 9.04
CA ASN A 98 -9.09 4.86 8.67
C ASN A 98 -9.43 5.80 9.86
N SER A 99 -8.73 5.66 10.98
CA SER A 99 -8.95 6.46 12.18
C SER A 99 -8.45 7.90 12.03
N MET A 100 -8.94 8.78 12.89
CA MET A 100 -8.50 10.17 12.96
C MET A 100 -6.99 10.26 13.17
N ALA A 101 -6.42 9.46 14.08
CA ALA A 101 -4.98 9.49 14.38
C ALA A 101 -4.12 9.20 13.15
N PHE A 102 -4.50 8.22 12.34
CA PHE A 102 -3.76 7.89 11.13
C PHE A 102 -3.99 8.89 10.00
N VAL A 103 -5.24 9.33 9.80
CA VAL A 103 -5.58 10.31 8.75
C VAL A 103 -4.88 11.64 9.02
N GLU A 104 -4.87 12.13 10.25
CA GLU A 104 -4.14 13.35 10.61
C GLU A 104 -2.63 13.22 10.43
N PHE A 105 -2.06 12.04 10.76
CA PHE A 105 -0.66 11.75 10.46
C PHE A 105 -0.37 11.88 8.95
N ILE A 106 -1.20 11.27 8.09
CA ILE A 106 -1.04 11.38 6.63
C ILE A 106 -1.19 12.82 6.16
N GLU A 107 -2.17 13.58 6.65
CA GLU A 107 -2.38 14.98 6.28
C GLU A 107 -1.16 15.85 6.62
N ARG A 108 -0.62 15.72 7.83
CA ARG A 108 0.54 16.49 8.27
C ARG A 108 1.82 16.06 7.55
N LEU A 109 2.01 14.77 7.33
CA LEU A 109 3.16 14.24 6.60
C LEU A 109 3.20 14.72 5.15
N THR A 110 2.05 14.68 4.47
CA THR A 110 1.97 14.95 3.03
C THR A 110 1.63 16.40 2.67
N GLY A 111 1.15 17.19 3.63
CA GLY A 111 0.60 18.53 3.41
C GLY A 111 -0.75 18.52 2.68
N ILE A 112 -1.28 17.35 2.32
CA ILE A 112 -2.57 17.22 1.63
C ILE A 112 -3.70 17.26 2.65
N ARG A 113 -4.54 18.28 2.59
CA ARG A 113 -5.67 18.46 3.52
C ARG A 113 -6.94 17.80 3.00
N GLY A 114 -7.84 17.42 3.90
CA GLY A 114 -9.13 16.81 3.59
C GLY A 114 -8.97 15.38 3.06
N ILE A 115 -8.04 14.64 3.62
CA ILE A 115 -7.81 13.23 3.30
C ILE A 115 -9.02 12.40 3.69
N ILE A 116 -9.51 11.62 2.74
CA ILE A 116 -10.64 10.70 2.88
C ILE A 116 -10.10 9.27 2.78
N PRO A 117 -10.16 8.47 3.86
CA PRO A 117 -9.74 7.07 3.80
C PRO A 117 -10.72 6.23 2.97
N ASP A 118 -10.25 5.07 2.49
CA ASP A 118 -11.10 4.14 1.75
C ASP A 118 -11.69 3.03 2.63
N PRO A 119 -12.92 3.15 3.11
CA PRO A 119 -13.56 2.08 3.88
C PRO A 119 -13.90 0.84 3.04
N HIS A 120 -13.83 0.94 1.71
CA HIS A 120 -14.11 -0.15 0.78
C HIS A 120 -12.86 -0.91 0.36
N PHE A 121 -11.66 -0.38 0.61
CA PHE A 121 -10.37 -0.95 0.21
C PHE A 121 -10.34 -1.34 -1.28
N HIS A 122 -10.85 -0.47 -2.15
CA HIS A 122 -10.96 -0.74 -3.59
C HIS A 122 -9.58 -0.87 -4.24
N GLY A 123 -9.22 -2.09 -4.64
CA GLY A 123 -7.89 -2.43 -5.17
C GLY A 123 -6.80 -2.51 -4.10
N GLY A 124 -7.13 -2.25 -2.82
CA GLY A 124 -6.25 -2.28 -1.68
C GLY A 124 -6.41 -3.50 -0.78
N ALA A 125 -6.10 -3.35 0.50
CA ALA A 125 -6.02 -4.34 1.55
C ALA A 125 -4.88 -5.36 1.35
N PHE A 126 -5.11 -6.65 1.62
CA PHE A 126 -4.08 -7.67 1.58
C PHE A 126 -3.69 -8.05 0.16
N HIS A 127 -2.39 -8.01 -0.13
CA HIS A 127 -1.82 -8.46 -1.38
C HIS A 127 -0.72 -9.50 -1.13
N GLN A 128 -0.62 -10.46 -2.05
CA GLN A 128 0.50 -11.40 -2.11
C GLN A 128 0.98 -11.54 -3.54
N SER A 129 2.29 -11.62 -3.72
CA SER A 129 2.88 -12.11 -4.96
C SER A 129 3.60 -13.42 -4.66
N LEU A 130 3.29 -14.46 -5.44
CA LEU A 130 3.88 -15.79 -5.28
C LEU A 130 5.27 -15.84 -5.94
N PRO A 131 6.11 -16.84 -5.66
CA PRO A 131 7.35 -17.08 -6.42
C PRO A 131 7.09 -17.05 -7.92
N GLY A 132 7.99 -16.42 -8.69
CA GLY A 132 7.82 -16.13 -10.13
C GLY A 132 6.87 -14.96 -10.43
N GLY A 133 6.19 -14.42 -9.41
CA GLY A 133 5.23 -13.33 -9.57
C GLY A 133 5.86 -11.96 -9.67
N HIS A 134 5.21 -11.05 -10.41
CA HIS A 134 5.63 -9.67 -10.54
C HIS A 134 4.44 -8.73 -10.77
N LEU A 135 4.70 -7.44 -10.66
CA LEU A 135 3.78 -6.35 -10.98
C LEU A 135 4.54 -5.34 -11.85
N GLY A 136 4.11 -5.16 -13.08
CA GLY A 136 4.70 -4.22 -14.03
C GLY A 136 4.72 -2.78 -13.50
N ILE A 137 5.60 -1.97 -14.07
CA ILE A 137 5.67 -0.55 -13.71
C ILE A 137 4.42 0.16 -14.25
N HIS A 138 3.78 0.92 -13.39
CA HIS A 138 2.52 1.59 -13.68
C HIS A 138 2.31 2.85 -12.84
N ALA A 139 1.46 3.75 -13.34
CA ALA A 139 0.77 4.72 -12.50
C ALA A 139 -0.65 4.21 -12.22
N ASP A 140 -1.08 4.34 -10.98
CA ASP A 140 -2.40 3.89 -10.55
C ASP A 140 -3.55 4.67 -11.22
N PHE A 141 -4.76 4.10 -11.22
CA PHE A 141 -5.97 4.87 -11.53
C PHE A 141 -6.03 6.10 -10.60
N ASN A 142 -6.38 7.24 -11.15
CA ASN A 142 -6.37 8.51 -10.42
C ASN A 142 -7.68 8.88 -9.74
N VAL A 143 -8.83 8.37 -10.21
CA VAL A 143 -10.15 8.73 -9.71
C VAL A 143 -10.96 7.51 -9.32
N ASP A 144 -11.45 7.48 -8.08
CA ASP A 144 -12.57 6.60 -7.73
C ASP A 144 -13.85 7.15 -8.37
N ARG A 145 -14.22 6.59 -9.52
CA ARG A 145 -15.36 7.05 -10.32
C ARG A 145 -16.70 6.93 -9.59
N ARG A 146 -16.83 5.98 -8.65
CA ARG A 146 -18.05 5.77 -7.88
C ARG A 146 -18.29 6.90 -6.88
N ARG A 147 -17.22 7.29 -6.17
CA ARG A 147 -17.27 8.32 -5.12
C ARG A 147 -16.87 9.70 -5.65
N ARG A 148 -16.32 9.77 -6.87
CA ARG A 148 -15.78 11.01 -7.48
C ARG A 148 -14.72 11.65 -6.59
N LEU A 149 -13.77 10.83 -6.14
CA LEU A 149 -12.67 11.25 -5.30
C LEU A 149 -11.35 11.02 -6.04
N LEU A 150 -10.45 11.99 -5.92
CA LEU A 150 -9.09 11.89 -6.46
C LEU A 150 -8.21 11.08 -5.52
N ARG A 151 -7.54 10.05 -6.03
CA ARG A 151 -6.56 9.28 -5.28
C ARG A 151 -5.30 10.12 -5.09
N ARG A 152 -4.82 10.24 -3.85
CA ARG A 152 -3.73 11.14 -3.49
C ARG A 152 -2.56 10.46 -2.82
N VAL A 153 -2.79 9.45 -2.00
CA VAL A 153 -1.73 8.81 -1.23
C VAL A 153 -1.90 7.30 -1.23
N ASN A 154 -0.78 6.59 -1.42
CA ASN A 154 -0.65 5.17 -1.18
C ASN A 154 0.17 4.92 0.08
N VAL A 155 -0.24 3.94 0.85
CA VAL A 155 0.51 3.39 1.98
C VAL A 155 0.68 1.90 1.75
N LEU A 156 1.92 1.42 1.71
CA LEU A 156 2.26 0.01 1.57
C LEU A 156 3.01 -0.46 2.80
N ILE A 157 2.53 -1.50 3.47
CA ILE A 157 3.20 -2.08 4.65
C ILE A 157 3.55 -3.54 4.33
N TYR A 158 4.79 -3.93 4.57
CA TYR A 158 5.29 -5.26 4.21
C TYR A 158 5.41 -6.19 5.40
N PHE A 159 5.20 -7.51 5.15
CA PHE A 159 5.16 -8.53 6.19
C PHE A 159 6.03 -9.74 5.83
N ASN A 160 7.31 -9.52 5.45
CA ASN A 160 8.21 -10.56 4.97
C ASN A 160 9.47 -10.64 5.88
N LYS A 161 9.47 -11.56 6.85
CA LYS A 161 10.52 -11.66 7.87
C LYS A 161 11.86 -12.17 7.34
N HIS A 162 11.82 -12.99 6.30
CA HIS A 162 13.00 -13.66 5.77
C HIS A 162 13.39 -13.16 4.39
N TRP A 163 12.91 -11.95 4.03
CA TRP A 163 13.26 -11.34 2.75
C TRP A 163 14.72 -10.95 2.73
N LYS A 164 15.39 -11.24 1.61
CA LYS A 164 16.80 -10.91 1.38
C LYS A 164 16.96 -10.23 0.04
N SER A 165 17.99 -9.40 -0.05
CA SER A 165 18.45 -8.86 -1.32
C SER A 165 18.66 -10.00 -2.33
N GLY A 166 18.20 -9.80 -3.56
CA GLY A 166 18.27 -10.80 -4.62
C GLY A 166 17.06 -11.73 -4.74
N TYR A 167 16.10 -11.70 -3.83
CA TYR A 167 14.83 -12.42 -4.05
C TYR A 167 13.89 -11.72 -5.05
N GLY A 168 14.25 -10.52 -5.54
CA GLY A 168 13.38 -9.72 -6.41
C GLY A 168 12.20 -9.12 -5.63
N GLY A 169 11.19 -8.65 -6.35
CA GLY A 169 9.99 -8.11 -5.72
C GLY A 169 10.18 -6.79 -4.98
N ASP A 170 11.32 -6.11 -5.12
CA ASP A 170 11.55 -4.77 -4.58
C ASP A 170 10.54 -3.80 -5.17
N LEU A 171 10.03 -2.88 -4.34
CA LEU A 171 9.25 -1.77 -4.88
C LEU A 171 10.19 -0.83 -5.62
N GLU A 172 9.94 -0.65 -6.89
CA GLU A 172 10.64 0.32 -7.72
C GLU A 172 9.81 1.59 -7.87
N LEU A 173 10.45 2.75 -7.68
CA LEU A 173 9.90 4.06 -8.01
C LEU A 173 10.70 4.62 -9.19
N TRP A 174 9.99 4.99 -10.25
CA TRP A 174 10.58 5.41 -11.52
C TRP A 174 10.39 6.90 -11.75
N ASP A 175 11.31 7.49 -12.49
CA ASP A 175 11.18 8.86 -12.95
C ASP A 175 9.90 9.08 -13.77
N THR A 176 9.45 10.32 -13.83
CA THR A 176 8.19 10.68 -14.53
C THR A 176 8.26 10.48 -16.04
N SER A 177 9.46 10.30 -16.60
CA SER A 177 9.71 10.01 -18.02
C SER A 177 9.77 8.51 -18.34
N LEU A 178 9.68 7.65 -17.33
CA LEU A 178 9.82 6.19 -17.45
C LEU A 178 11.16 5.72 -18.03
N ILE A 179 12.22 6.50 -17.84
CA ILE A 179 13.56 6.18 -18.37
C ILE A 179 14.32 5.31 -17.39
N GLN A 180 14.28 5.63 -16.09
CA GLN A 180 15.09 4.93 -15.10
C GLN A 180 14.36 4.72 -13.76
N CYS A 181 14.75 3.65 -13.08
CA CYS A 181 14.37 3.41 -11.70
C CYS A 181 15.25 4.27 -10.79
N GLU A 182 14.63 5.19 -10.05
CA GLU A 182 15.32 6.09 -9.12
C GLU A 182 15.50 5.47 -7.73
N GLN A 183 14.53 4.65 -7.29
CA GLN A 183 14.55 4.03 -5.97
C GLN A 183 14.15 2.55 -6.05
N ARG A 184 14.88 1.70 -5.32
CA ARG A 184 14.52 0.31 -5.06
C ARG A 184 14.39 0.10 -3.57
N ILE A 185 13.22 -0.36 -3.14
CA ILE A 185 12.86 -0.50 -1.74
C ILE A 185 12.53 -1.96 -1.45
N GLU A 186 13.35 -2.63 -0.67
CA GLU A 186 13.13 -4.01 -0.28
C GLU A 186 11.85 -4.15 0.55
N PRO A 187 10.98 -5.14 0.28
CA PRO A 187 9.72 -5.33 0.99
C PRO A 187 9.91 -6.08 2.31
N ILE A 188 10.82 -5.61 3.17
CA ILE A 188 11.15 -6.28 4.44
C ILE A 188 10.03 -6.11 5.48
N PHE A 189 10.09 -6.96 6.50
CA PHE A 189 9.10 -7.00 7.56
C PHE A 189 8.96 -5.67 8.30
N ASN A 190 7.70 -5.23 8.46
CA ASN A 190 7.30 -4.01 9.18
C ASN A 190 7.84 -2.70 8.57
N ARG A 191 8.24 -2.72 7.30
CA ARG A 191 8.55 -1.51 6.51
C ARG A 191 7.28 -0.95 5.93
N CYS A 192 7.08 0.35 6.09
CA CYS A 192 6.01 1.12 5.46
C CYS A 192 6.60 2.05 4.40
N VAL A 193 5.96 2.11 3.24
CA VAL A 193 6.25 3.09 2.21
C VAL A 193 5.01 3.92 1.98
N ILE A 194 5.13 5.23 2.13
CA ILE A 194 4.05 6.20 1.87
C ILE A 194 4.49 7.06 0.70
N PHE A 195 3.63 7.20 -0.32
CA PHE A 195 3.95 8.04 -1.47
C PHE A 195 2.73 8.74 -2.05
N GLU A 196 2.95 9.92 -2.61
CA GLU A 196 1.93 10.67 -3.31
C GLU A 196 1.64 10.02 -4.67
N THR A 197 0.34 9.92 -5.01
CA THR A 197 -0.11 9.36 -6.28
C THR A 197 -0.53 10.44 -7.25
N SER A 198 -0.08 10.28 -8.49
CA SER A 198 -0.43 11.10 -9.64
C SER A 198 -0.43 10.23 -10.91
N SER A 199 -0.79 10.83 -12.04
CA SER A 199 -0.68 10.15 -13.34
C SER A 199 0.76 9.82 -13.75
N ASN A 200 1.76 10.33 -13.01
CA ASN A 200 3.19 10.16 -13.30
C ASN A 200 3.97 9.53 -12.12
N SER A 201 3.30 9.08 -11.06
CA SER A 201 3.96 8.37 -9.96
C SER A 201 4.13 6.90 -10.29
N TYR A 202 5.07 6.62 -11.20
CA TYR A 202 5.30 5.28 -11.72
C TYR A 202 6.00 4.38 -10.71
N HIS A 203 5.40 3.23 -10.45
CA HIS A 203 5.91 2.27 -9.48
C HIS A 203 5.50 0.84 -9.82
N GLY A 204 6.14 -0.13 -9.18
CA GLY A 204 5.82 -1.55 -9.36
C GLY A 204 6.88 -2.44 -8.70
N HIS A 205 6.85 -3.72 -8.99
CA HIS A 205 7.93 -4.66 -8.69
C HIS A 205 8.11 -5.59 -9.91
N PRO A 206 8.79 -5.08 -10.96
CA PRO A 206 8.86 -5.77 -12.25
C PRO A 206 9.79 -6.97 -12.25
N VAL A 207 10.75 -7.02 -11.31
CA VAL A 207 11.64 -8.17 -11.16
C VAL A 207 10.86 -9.31 -10.49
N PRO A 208 10.69 -10.45 -11.16
CA PRO A 208 9.98 -11.59 -10.60
C PRO A 208 10.60 -12.06 -9.27
N ILE A 209 9.74 -12.49 -8.36
CA ILE A 209 10.17 -13.09 -7.11
C ILE A 209 10.88 -14.41 -7.43
N ALA A 210 12.06 -14.62 -6.86
CA ALA A 210 12.85 -15.83 -7.05
C ALA A 210 12.04 -17.08 -6.66
N GLU A 211 12.12 -18.15 -7.43
CA GLU A 211 11.39 -19.40 -7.16
C GLU A 211 11.83 -20.05 -5.83
N ASN A 212 13.03 -19.75 -5.36
CA ASN A 212 13.56 -20.22 -4.07
C ASN A 212 13.34 -19.24 -2.92
N ALA A 213 12.54 -18.18 -3.09
CA ALA A 213 12.17 -17.30 -2.00
C ALA A 213 11.42 -18.10 -0.91
N PRO A 214 11.75 -17.92 0.37
CA PRO A 214 11.21 -18.76 1.46
C PRO A 214 9.75 -18.44 1.77
N GLU A 215 9.23 -17.35 1.24
CA GLU A 215 7.87 -16.88 1.50
C GLU A 215 7.33 -16.05 0.33
N ASN A 216 6.00 -15.92 0.25
CA ASN A 216 5.34 -15.00 -0.67
C ASN A 216 5.61 -13.56 -0.24
N ARG A 217 5.69 -12.65 -1.21
CA ARG A 217 5.76 -11.21 -0.94
C ARG A 217 4.40 -10.71 -0.47
N LYS A 218 4.27 -10.47 0.83
CA LYS A 218 3.04 -10.03 1.50
C LYS A 218 3.07 -8.52 1.74
N SER A 219 1.97 -7.85 1.44
CA SER A 219 1.80 -6.43 1.75
C SER A 219 0.35 -6.09 2.09
N LEU A 220 0.17 -5.06 2.92
CA LEU A 220 -1.08 -4.33 3.09
C LEU A 220 -0.98 -3.04 2.28
N ALA A 221 -1.91 -2.83 1.36
CA ALA A 221 -1.99 -1.61 0.54
C ALA A 221 -3.23 -0.81 0.93
N LEU A 222 -3.04 0.48 1.22
CA LEU A 222 -4.10 1.38 1.64
C LEU A 222 -4.07 2.63 0.76
N TYR A 223 -5.24 3.11 0.38
CA TYR A 223 -5.39 4.23 -0.54
C TYR A 223 -6.19 5.35 0.11
N TYR A 224 -5.70 6.57 -0.06
CA TYR A 224 -6.30 7.76 0.51
C TYR A 224 -6.62 8.75 -0.60
N TYR A 225 -7.78 9.36 -0.48
CA TYR A 225 -8.37 10.21 -1.49
C TYR A 225 -8.56 11.62 -0.96
N ALA A 226 -8.90 12.55 -1.84
CA ALA A 226 -9.37 13.89 -1.49
C ALA A 226 -10.50 14.29 -2.44
N ALA A 227 -11.35 15.21 -2.00
CA ALA A 227 -12.32 15.86 -2.86
C ALA A 227 -11.59 16.81 -3.82
N ASP A 228 -11.86 16.68 -5.12
CA ASP A 228 -11.25 17.51 -6.15
C ASP A 228 -12.23 17.64 -7.33
N GLN A 229 -12.41 18.85 -7.86
CA GLN A 229 -13.32 19.09 -8.98
C GLN A 229 -12.91 18.32 -10.24
N ARG A 230 -11.62 18.06 -10.44
CA ARG A 230 -11.11 17.25 -11.57
C ARG A 230 -11.65 15.81 -11.56
N ALA A 231 -12.06 15.29 -10.41
CA ALA A 231 -12.67 13.96 -10.31
C ALA A 231 -14.05 13.86 -10.99
N PHE A 232 -14.64 15.00 -11.38
CA PHE A 232 -15.89 15.07 -12.14
C PHE A 232 -15.66 15.18 -13.66
N ASP A 233 -14.43 15.40 -14.09
CA ASP A 233 -14.06 15.45 -15.51
C ASP A 233 -13.78 14.04 -16.04
N PRO A 234 -14.61 13.50 -16.96
CA PRO A 234 -14.35 12.19 -17.56
C PRO A 234 -13.03 12.12 -18.34
N GLY A 235 -12.57 13.24 -18.89
CA GLY A 235 -11.32 13.33 -19.66
C GLY A 235 -10.08 13.32 -18.77
N PHE A 236 -10.23 13.67 -17.48
CA PHE A 236 -9.15 13.60 -16.50
C PHE A 236 -8.99 12.21 -15.88
N ALA A 237 -10.10 11.46 -15.76
CA ALA A 237 -10.12 10.16 -15.09
C ALA A 237 -9.55 9.06 -16.00
N HIS A 238 -8.49 8.38 -15.54
CA HIS A 238 -7.89 7.25 -16.24
C HIS A 238 -7.86 5.98 -15.37
N SER A 239 -7.74 4.82 -16.02
CA SER A 239 -7.42 3.54 -15.40
C SER A 239 -5.92 3.48 -15.09
N THR A 240 -5.44 2.34 -14.56
CA THR A 240 -4.00 2.10 -14.41
C THR A 240 -3.28 2.29 -15.76
N ILE A 241 -2.22 3.09 -15.75
CA ILE A 241 -1.35 3.35 -16.91
C ILE A 241 -0.12 2.48 -16.77
N TRP A 242 0.08 1.55 -17.69
CA TRP A 242 1.23 0.65 -17.66
C TRP A 242 2.38 1.21 -18.49
N LYS A 243 3.62 0.99 -18.01
CA LYS A 243 4.80 1.14 -18.85
C LYS A 243 4.72 0.08 -19.96
N ASP A 244 4.96 0.40 -21.18
CA ASP A 244 4.89 -0.49 -22.35
C ASP A 244 3.45 -0.79 -22.87
N GLU A 245 2.49 0.08 -22.58
CA GLU A 245 1.20 0.14 -23.27
C GLU A 245 1.21 1.15 -24.42
#